data_bec2d974c2882b8558a87e1a948bb4fd
#
_entry.id   bec2d974c2882b8558a87e1a948bb4fd
#
_cell.length_a   1.000
_cell.length_b   1.000
_cell.length_c   1.000
_cell.angle_alpha   90.00
_cell.angle_beta   90.00
_cell.angle_gamma   90.00
#
_symmetry.space_group_name_H-M   'P 1'
#
loop_
_entity.id
_entity.type
_entity.pdbx_description
1 polymer ?
#
loop_
_entity_poly.entity_id
_entity_poly.type
_entity_poly.pdbx_seq_one_letter_code
_entity_poly.pdbx_strand_id
1 'polypeptide(L)'
;MRLQHLKQIASALSVDAPARVEAKAVIAAAVERLHWRIWNGKAQDAQVSIDRIRAVMHHFRGEPDQRRSTAPSRKLWTALRALDGYLTSQSAWLVNYAERHRAGLRVGTAITEGTANVLVNRRMNKSQQIRWSRRGADLLLQVRCAVYNGTLGSGFGQKFQPAHDPYPPVAIAARPPILRRSLRGRPTR
;
A
#
# COMPACT_ATOMS: atom_id res chain seq x y z
N MET A 1 1.60 2.09 5.44
CA MET A 1 0.97 2.94 6.48
C MET A 1 0.88 2.28 7.87
N ARG A 2 0.30 1.09 8.04
CA ARG A 2 0.13 0.45 9.35
C ARG A 2 1.44 0.12 10.08
N LEU A 3 2.48 -0.35 9.37
CA LEU A 3 3.77 -0.72 9.98
C LEU A 3 4.59 0.48 10.46
N GLN A 4 4.59 1.60 9.72
CA GLN A 4 5.23 2.84 10.17
C GLN A 4 4.56 3.38 11.43
N HIS A 5 3.24 3.32 11.50
CA HIS A 5 2.49 3.70 12.70
C HIS A 5 2.85 2.79 13.90
N LEU A 6 3.00 1.49 13.67
CA LEU A 6 3.46 0.56 14.70
C LEU A 6 4.87 0.91 15.23
N LYS A 7 5.80 1.28 14.34
CA LYS A 7 7.14 1.76 14.73
C LYS A 7 7.06 3.03 15.58
N GLN A 8 6.24 3.98 15.19
CA GLN A 8 6.04 5.23 15.94
C GLN A 8 5.46 4.96 17.35
N ILE A 9 4.46 4.10 17.46
CA ILE A 9 3.89 3.75 18.77
C ILE A 9 4.94 3.02 19.64
N ALA A 10 5.68 2.09 19.06
CA ALA A 10 6.73 1.36 19.77
C ALA A 10 7.84 2.31 20.28
N SER A 11 8.21 3.34 19.51
CA SER A 11 9.18 4.34 19.94
C SER A 11 8.68 5.22 21.08
N ALA A 12 7.37 5.42 21.22
CA ALA A 12 6.73 6.24 22.24
C ALA A 12 6.52 5.51 23.58
N LEU A 13 6.89 4.23 23.70
CA LEU A 13 6.79 3.49 24.95
C LEU A 13 7.71 4.09 26.03
N SER A 14 7.21 4.21 27.26
CA SER A 14 7.96 4.71 28.39
C SER A 14 9.09 3.75 28.81
N VAL A 15 10.19 4.29 29.32
CA VAL A 15 11.39 3.53 29.71
C VAL A 15 11.81 3.84 31.15
N ASP A 16 10.84 3.93 32.04
CA ASP A 16 11.02 4.35 33.42
C ASP A 16 11.75 3.29 34.29
N ALA A 17 11.90 2.07 33.79
CA ALA A 17 12.54 0.95 34.49
C ALA A 17 13.44 0.17 33.51
N PRO A 18 14.55 -0.44 34.00
CA PRO A 18 15.49 -1.20 33.18
C PRO A 18 14.81 -2.32 32.38
N ALA A 19 13.88 -3.05 32.98
CA ALA A 19 13.11 -4.10 32.34
C ALA A 19 12.27 -3.55 31.15
N ARG A 20 11.81 -2.29 31.20
CA ARG A 20 11.10 -1.63 30.10
C ARG A 20 12.04 -1.22 28.97
N VAL A 21 13.29 -0.88 29.29
CA VAL A 21 14.31 -0.58 28.25
C VAL A 21 14.58 -1.83 27.42
N GLU A 22 14.81 -2.97 28.05
CA GLU A 22 15.02 -4.24 27.35
C GLU A 22 13.78 -4.67 26.56
N ALA A 23 12.60 -4.61 27.16
CA ALA A 23 11.34 -4.93 26.50
C ALA A 23 11.10 -4.04 25.28
N LYS A 24 11.39 -2.75 25.36
CA LYS A 24 11.30 -1.81 24.23
C LYS A 24 12.27 -2.17 23.11
N ALA A 25 13.50 -2.56 23.42
CA ALA A 25 14.47 -3.02 22.43
C ALA A 25 14.01 -4.29 21.72
N VAL A 26 13.46 -5.26 22.48
CA VAL A 26 12.87 -6.49 21.91
C VAL A 26 11.69 -6.16 21.00
N ILE A 27 10.82 -5.24 21.40
CA ILE A 27 9.68 -4.79 20.58
C ILE A 27 10.17 -4.13 19.29
N ALA A 28 11.12 -3.21 19.37
CA ALA A 28 11.67 -2.53 18.19
C ALA A 28 12.27 -3.52 17.18
N ALA A 29 13.09 -4.46 17.67
CA ALA A 29 13.66 -5.51 16.82
C ALA A 29 12.61 -6.47 16.25
N ALA A 30 11.55 -6.76 16.98
CA ALA A 30 10.46 -7.61 16.51
C ALA A 30 9.59 -6.90 15.48
N VAL A 31 9.33 -5.60 15.62
CA VAL A 31 8.61 -4.77 14.64
C VAL A 31 9.39 -4.68 13.33
N GLU A 32 10.73 -4.55 13.40
CA GLU A 32 11.56 -4.55 12.21
C GLU A 32 11.53 -5.90 11.48
N ARG A 33 11.66 -7.00 12.21
CA ARG A 33 11.50 -8.36 11.65
C ARG A 33 10.11 -8.58 11.05
N LEU A 34 9.07 -8.11 11.72
CA LEU A 34 7.69 -8.16 11.25
C LEU A 34 7.54 -7.47 9.89
N HIS A 35 8.15 -6.28 9.73
CA HIS A 35 8.17 -5.55 8.48
C HIS A 35 8.77 -6.38 7.33
N TRP A 36 9.97 -6.93 7.54
CA TRP A 36 10.65 -7.73 6.51
C TRP A 36 9.93 -9.04 6.21
N ARG A 37 9.31 -9.68 7.19
CA ARG A 37 8.52 -10.90 7.00
C ARG A 37 7.27 -10.65 6.15
N ILE A 38 6.57 -9.56 6.42
CA ILE A 38 5.43 -9.14 5.57
C ILE A 38 5.89 -8.77 4.17
N TRP A 39 7.00 -8.05 4.03
CA TRP A 39 7.58 -7.69 2.74
C TRP A 39 7.93 -8.93 1.90
N ASN A 40 8.40 -9.98 2.54
CA ASN A 40 8.72 -11.25 1.89
C ASN A 40 7.50 -12.21 1.75
N GLY A 41 6.29 -11.80 2.09
CA GLY A 41 5.10 -12.63 1.99
C GLY A 41 5.00 -13.75 3.02
N LYS A 42 5.80 -13.71 4.10
CA LYS A 42 5.91 -14.76 5.12
C LYS A 42 4.91 -14.53 6.26
N ALA A 43 3.64 -14.85 6.02
CA ALA A 43 2.55 -14.60 6.98
C ALA A 43 2.76 -15.33 8.32
N GLN A 44 3.15 -16.61 8.30
CA GLN A 44 3.38 -17.39 9.52
C GLN A 44 4.55 -16.86 10.35
N ASP A 45 5.68 -16.53 9.70
CA ASP A 45 6.81 -15.92 10.38
C ASP A 45 6.47 -14.54 10.94
N ALA A 46 5.63 -13.76 10.24
CA ALA A 46 5.14 -12.48 10.72
C ALA A 46 4.33 -12.64 12.02
N GLN A 47 3.52 -13.72 12.11
CA GLN A 47 2.78 -14.07 13.32
C GLN A 47 3.71 -14.31 14.51
N VAL A 48 4.80 -15.04 14.32
CA VAL A 48 5.83 -15.25 15.37
C VAL A 48 6.40 -13.92 15.86
N SER A 49 6.56 -12.91 15.00
CA SER A 49 7.00 -11.58 15.46
C SER A 49 5.95 -10.89 16.33
N ILE A 50 4.67 -11.01 15.99
CA ILE A 50 3.56 -10.45 16.79
C ILE A 50 3.54 -11.10 18.17
N ASP A 51 3.65 -12.43 18.24
CA ASP A 51 3.61 -13.16 19.49
C ASP A 51 4.81 -12.80 20.38
N ARG A 52 5.99 -12.57 19.78
CA ARG A 52 7.16 -12.09 20.52
C ARG A 52 6.95 -10.71 21.13
N ILE A 53 6.29 -9.80 20.41
CA ILE A 53 5.94 -8.48 20.95
C ILE A 53 4.94 -8.65 22.10
N ARG A 54 3.93 -9.48 21.93
CA ARG A 54 2.91 -9.76 22.97
C ARG A 54 3.54 -10.32 24.26
N ALA A 55 4.52 -11.21 24.12
CA ALA A 55 5.17 -11.85 25.25
C ALA A 55 5.85 -10.84 26.20
N VAL A 56 6.38 -9.73 25.66
CA VAL A 56 7.07 -8.71 26.48
C VAL A 56 6.17 -7.53 26.87
N MET A 57 4.93 -7.47 26.36
CA MET A 57 3.99 -6.39 26.68
C MET A 57 3.59 -6.33 28.16
N HIS A 58 3.77 -7.42 28.92
CA HIS A 58 3.47 -7.43 30.35
C HIS A 58 4.34 -6.45 31.16
N HIS A 59 5.56 -6.12 30.70
CA HIS A 59 6.42 -5.13 31.33
C HIS A 59 5.83 -3.70 31.34
N PHE A 60 4.89 -3.44 30.45
CA PHE A 60 4.19 -2.15 30.33
C PHE A 60 2.83 -2.14 31.07
N ARG A 61 2.49 -3.22 31.82
CA ARG A 61 1.34 -3.23 32.70
C ARG A 61 1.59 -2.27 33.87
N GLY A 62 0.59 -1.45 34.22
CA GLY A 62 0.74 -0.46 35.29
C GLY A 62 1.38 0.86 34.89
N GLU A 63 1.54 1.14 33.61
CA GLU A 63 1.84 2.48 33.10
C GLU A 63 0.80 3.48 33.65
N PRO A 64 1.18 4.66 34.16
CA PRO A 64 0.27 5.59 34.84
C PRO A 64 -0.98 5.96 34.04
N ASP A 65 -0.87 5.94 32.72
CA ASP A 65 -1.94 6.28 31.78
C ASP A 65 -2.59 5.06 31.10
N GLN A 66 -2.30 3.83 31.55
CA GLN A 66 -2.79 2.60 30.87
C GLN A 66 -4.32 2.53 30.77
N ARG A 67 -5.06 3.16 31.69
CA ARG A 67 -6.52 3.24 31.64
C ARG A 67 -7.03 4.19 30.56
N ARG A 68 -6.22 5.12 30.10
CA ARG A 68 -6.57 6.06 29.04
C ARG A 68 -6.32 5.41 27.67
N SER A 69 -7.23 5.62 26.73
CA SER A 69 -7.07 5.13 25.35
C SER A 69 -5.86 5.73 24.63
N THR A 70 -5.25 6.76 25.21
CA THR A 70 -4.08 7.48 24.70
C THR A 70 -2.75 6.83 25.07
N ALA A 71 -2.71 5.93 26.04
CA ALA A 71 -1.46 5.29 26.49
C ALA A 71 -0.76 4.56 25.34
N PRO A 72 0.56 4.73 25.14
CA PRO A 72 1.31 4.10 24.06
C PRO A 72 1.20 2.56 24.07
N SER A 73 1.27 1.93 25.24
CA SER A 73 1.13 0.48 25.38
C SER A 73 -0.23 -0.04 24.92
N ARG A 74 -1.32 0.68 25.23
CA ARG A 74 -2.66 0.32 24.77
C ARG A 74 -2.83 0.53 23.29
N LYS A 75 -2.27 1.61 22.74
CA LYS A 75 -2.26 1.85 21.28
C LYS A 75 -1.50 0.74 20.55
N LEU A 76 -0.34 0.34 21.10
CA LEU A 76 0.46 -0.76 20.55
C LEU A 76 -0.34 -2.06 20.54
N TRP A 77 -0.97 -2.42 21.66
CA TRP A 77 -1.82 -3.61 21.75
C TRP A 77 -2.96 -3.61 20.73
N THR A 78 -3.66 -2.49 20.59
CA THR A 78 -4.76 -2.34 19.63
C THR A 78 -4.27 -2.46 18.18
N ALA A 79 -3.13 -1.84 17.87
CA ALA A 79 -2.51 -1.91 16.55
C ALA A 79 -2.03 -3.33 16.19
N LEU A 80 -1.43 -4.04 17.16
CA LEU A 80 -1.02 -5.43 17.00
C LEU A 80 -2.22 -6.36 16.77
N ARG A 81 -3.29 -6.17 17.53
CA ARG A 81 -4.52 -6.96 17.37
C ARG A 81 -5.15 -6.75 15.98
N ALA A 82 -5.18 -5.51 15.52
CA ALA A 82 -5.71 -5.19 14.20
C ALA A 82 -4.84 -5.79 13.08
N LEU A 83 -3.51 -5.77 13.25
CA LEU A 83 -2.56 -6.35 12.29
C LEU A 83 -2.64 -7.87 12.28
N ASP A 84 -2.75 -8.50 13.43
CA ASP A 84 -2.94 -9.93 13.60
C ASP A 84 -4.21 -10.42 12.89
N GLY A 85 -5.34 -9.79 13.15
CA GLY A 85 -6.59 -10.11 12.47
C GLY A 85 -6.47 -9.94 10.95
N TYR A 86 -5.75 -8.91 10.49
CA TYR A 86 -5.49 -8.72 9.06
C TYR A 86 -4.63 -9.85 8.48
N LEU A 87 -3.51 -10.20 9.11
CA LEU A 87 -2.63 -11.26 8.62
C LEU A 87 -3.31 -12.62 8.63
N THR A 88 -4.12 -12.92 9.65
CA THR A 88 -4.88 -14.17 9.72
C THR A 88 -5.91 -14.26 8.59
N SER A 89 -6.67 -13.19 8.36
CA SER A 89 -7.71 -13.18 7.33
C SER A 89 -7.19 -13.10 5.90
N GLN A 90 -5.99 -12.53 5.70
CA GLN A 90 -5.39 -12.27 4.38
C GLN A 90 -4.12 -13.08 4.12
N SER A 91 -3.84 -14.09 4.92
CA SER A 91 -2.60 -14.89 4.81
C SER A 91 -2.40 -15.49 3.42
N ALA A 92 -3.46 -16.01 2.81
CA ALA A 92 -3.45 -16.59 1.47
C ALA A 92 -3.22 -15.56 0.34
N TRP A 93 -3.48 -14.29 0.62
CA TRP A 93 -3.38 -13.18 -0.36
C TRP A 93 -2.16 -12.30 -0.11
N LEU A 94 -1.31 -12.67 0.84
CA LEU A 94 -0.12 -11.89 1.15
C LEU A 94 0.90 -12.00 0.02
N VAL A 95 1.13 -10.90 -0.67
CA VAL A 95 2.03 -10.84 -1.81
C VAL A 95 3.49 -10.78 -1.35
N ASN A 96 4.37 -11.58 -1.98
CA ASN A 96 5.81 -11.46 -1.81
C ASN A 96 6.34 -10.25 -2.62
N TYR A 97 6.42 -9.10 -1.97
CA TYR A 97 6.91 -7.87 -2.59
C TYR A 97 8.41 -7.91 -2.88
N ALA A 98 9.19 -8.62 -2.06
CA ALA A 98 10.63 -8.77 -2.27
C ALA A 98 10.95 -9.51 -3.58
N GLU A 99 10.22 -10.55 -3.89
CA GLU A 99 10.34 -11.29 -5.14
C GLU A 99 9.96 -10.44 -6.34
N ARG A 100 8.81 -9.77 -6.26
CA ARG A 100 8.37 -8.82 -7.30
C ARG A 100 9.40 -7.72 -7.56
N HIS A 101 9.94 -7.15 -6.49
CA HIS A 101 10.97 -6.11 -6.60
C HIS A 101 12.23 -6.62 -7.29
N ARG A 102 12.70 -7.83 -6.92
CA ARG A 102 13.87 -8.48 -7.56
C ARG A 102 13.62 -8.81 -9.03
N ALA A 103 12.39 -9.15 -9.38
CA ALA A 103 11.97 -9.39 -10.77
C ALA A 103 11.78 -8.09 -11.58
N GLY A 104 12.12 -6.92 -11.03
CA GLY A 104 11.93 -5.64 -11.70
C GLY A 104 10.47 -5.20 -11.83
N LEU A 105 9.55 -5.90 -11.18
CA LEU A 105 8.12 -5.56 -11.20
C LEU A 105 7.84 -4.39 -10.25
N ARG A 106 6.87 -3.57 -10.62
CA ARG A 106 6.44 -2.47 -9.77
C ARG A 106 5.74 -2.98 -8.51
N VAL A 107 6.12 -2.41 -7.36
CA VAL A 107 5.61 -2.79 -6.04
C VAL A 107 4.66 -1.74 -5.47
N GLY A 108 4.56 -0.57 -6.09
CA GLY A 108 3.73 0.53 -5.61
C GLY A 108 2.29 0.49 -6.14
N THR A 109 1.37 1.10 -5.39
CA THR A 109 -0.04 1.28 -5.77
C THR A 109 -0.28 2.45 -6.72
N ALA A 110 0.77 3.21 -7.06
CA ALA A 110 0.65 4.46 -7.83
C ALA A 110 -0.06 4.28 -9.18
N ILE A 111 0.16 3.15 -9.87
CA ILE A 111 -0.55 2.86 -11.13
C ILE A 111 -2.03 2.61 -10.86
N THR A 112 -2.35 1.78 -9.86
CA THR A 112 -3.73 1.48 -9.49
C THR A 112 -4.47 2.74 -9.05
N GLU A 113 -3.82 3.57 -8.25
CA GLU A 113 -4.37 4.87 -7.81
C GLU A 113 -4.55 5.82 -8.99
N GLY A 114 -3.58 5.89 -9.90
CA GLY A 114 -3.66 6.68 -11.12
C GLY A 114 -4.80 6.23 -12.03
N THR A 115 -4.92 4.93 -12.26
CA THR A 115 -5.99 4.34 -13.07
C THR A 115 -7.36 4.56 -12.42
N ALA A 116 -7.49 4.32 -11.11
CA ALA A 116 -8.72 4.59 -10.38
C ALA A 116 -9.10 6.08 -10.42
N ASN A 117 -8.11 6.97 -10.34
CA ASN A 117 -8.33 8.40 -10.44
C ASN A 117 -8.85 8.80 -11.85
N VAL A 118 -8.28 8.22 -12.90
CA VAL A 118 -8.72 8.47 -14.28
C VAL A 118 -10.10 7.86 -14.54
N LEU A 119 -10.32 6.61 -14.20
CA LEU A 119 -11.55 5.89 -14.54
C LEU A 119 -12.74 6.34 -13.68
N VAL A 120 -12.53 6.51 -12.38
CA VAL A 120 -13.59 6.76 -11.39
C VAL A 120 -13.63 8.23 -10.97
N ASN A 121 -12.58 8.72 -10.33
CA ASN A 121 -12.62 9.99 -9.61
C ASN A 121 -12.83 11.21 -10.51
N ARG A 122 -12.22 11.24 -11.68
CA ARG A 122 -12.36 12.39 -12.59
C ARG A 122 -13.80 12.62 -13.05
N ARG A 123 -14.61 11.58 -13.14
CA ARG A 123 -15.98 11.68 -13.65
C ARG A 123 -17.03 11.57 -12.56
N MET A 124 -16.82 10.70 -11.59
CA MET A 124 -17.84 10.40 -10.59
C MET A 124 -17.72 11.23 -9.33
N ASN A 125 -16.53 11.71 -8.98
CA ASN A 125 -16.29 12.34 -7.68
C ASN A 125 -15.81 13.80 -7.76
N LYS A 126 -15.02 14.17 -8.77
CA LYS A 126 -14.35 15.48 -8.77
C LYS A 126 -14.97 16.55 -9.69
N SER A 127 -15.70 16.17 -10.73
CA SER A 127 -16.14 17.13 -11.75
C SER A 127 -17.58 17.59 -11.63
N GLN A 128 -18.46 16.80 -11.12
CA GLN A 128 -19.87 17.13 -10.99
C GLN A 128 -20.47 16.29 -9.88
N GLN A 129 -21.22 16.91 -8.97
CA GLN A 129 -21.98 16.23 -7.92
C GLN A 129 -23.23 15.54 -8.51
N ILE A 130 -23.04 14.65 -9.48
CA ILE A 130 -24.13 13.89 -10.10
C ILE A 130 -24.39 12.66 -9.22
N ARG A 131 -25.61 12.49 -8.78
CA ARG A 131 -26.06 11.26 -8.11
C ARG A 131 -26.14 10.14 -9.15
N TRP A 132 -25.21 9.22 -9.09
CA TRP A 132 -25.19 8.03 -9.91
C TRP A 132 -26.02 6.92 -9.29
N SER A 133 -26.92 6.31 -10.07
CA SER A 133 -27.48 5.02 -9.68
C SER A 133 -26.37 3.95 -9.74
N ARG A 134 -26.46 2.90 -8.91
CA ARG A 134 -25.47 1.81 -8.93
C ARG A 134 -25.29 1.24 -10.34
N ARG A 135 -26.42 0.98 -11.05
CA ARG A 135 -26.39 0.46 -12.41
C ARG A 135 -25.79 1.45 -13.42
N GLY A 136 -26.11 2.73 -13.31
CA GLY A 136 -25.56 3.75 -14.20
C GLY A 136 -24.05 3.95 -14.00
N ALA A 137 -23.58 3.90 -12.75
CA ALA A 137 -22.17 3.96 -12.43
C ALA A 137 -21.40 2.75 -13.00
N ASP A 138 -21.93 1.54 -12.84
CA ASP A 138 -21.34 0.32 -13.36
C ASP A 138 -21.23 0.33 -14.89
N LEU A 139 -22.31 0.64 -15.58
CA LEU A 139 -22.32 0.74 -17.06
C LEU A 139 -21.31 1.79 -17.55
N LEU A 140 -21.26 2.96 -16.91
CA LEU A 140 -20.28 3.98 -17.27
C LEU A 140 -18.84 3.50 -17.08
N LEU A 141 -18.56 2.79 -15.97
CA LEU A 141 -17.23 2.23 -15.73
C LEU A 141 -16.85 1.19 -16.76
N GLN A 142 -17.77 0.30 -17.15
CA GLN A 142 -17.52 -0.69 -18.20
C GLN A 142 -17.14 -0.02 -19.51
N VAL A 143 -17.90 1.01 -19.95
CA VAL A 143 -17.57 1.77 -21.16
C VAL A 143 -16.20 2.44 -21.03
N ARG A 144 -15.90 3.09 -19.90
CA ARG A 144 -14.62 3.76 -19.69
C ARG A 144 -13.44 2.77 -19.67
N CYS A 145 -13.61 1.60 -19.07
CA CYS A 145 -12.61 0.54 -19.12
C CYS A 145 -12.40 0.05 -20.56
N ALA A 146 -13.47 -0.13 -21.32
CA ALA A 146 -13.38 -0.55 -22.73
C ALA A 146 -12.65 0.51 -23.59
N VAL A 147 -12.94 1.79 -23.39
CA VAL A 147 -12.20 2.90 -24.05
C VAL A 147 -10.73 2.88 -23.65
N TYR A 148 -10.44 2.75 -22.36
CA TYR A 148 -9.06 2.77 -21.84
C TYR A 148 -8.23 1.58 -22.35
N ASN A 149 -8.86 0.42 -22.48
CA ASN A 149 -8.25 -0.81 -23.00
C ASN A 149 -8.23 -0.89 -24.53
N GLY A 150 -8.79 0.09 -25.24
CA GLY A 150 -8.90 0.07 -26.70
C GLY A 150 -9.87 -0.99 -27.25
N THR A 151 -10.74 -1.55 -26.39
CA THR A 151 -11.70 -2.59 -26.77
C THR A 151 -13.10 -2.04 -27.08
N LEU A 152 -13.32 -0.75 -26.90
CA LEU A 152 -14.57 -0.11 -27.27
C LEU A 152 -14.66 -0.09 -28.81
N GLY A 153 -15.54 -0.84 -29.38
CA GLY A 153 -15.68 -0.98 -30.81
C GLY A 153 -15.54 -2.42 -31.32
N SER A 154 -14.73 -3.26 -30.67
CA SER A 154 -14.62 -4.68 -31.06
C SER A 154 -15.90 -5.49 -30.81
N GLY A 155 -16.77 -5.05 -29.89
CA GLY A 155 -18.10 -5.64 -29.65
C GLY A 155 -19.27 -4.79 -30.18
N PHE A 156 -19.07 -3.48 -30.40
CA PHE A 156 -20.06 -2.58 -30.99
C PHE A 156 -19.94 -2.48 -32.50
N GLY A 157 -18.82 -2.88 -33.06
CA GLY A 157 -18.49 -2.74 -34.48
C GLY A 157 -19.37 -3.52 -35.45
N GLN A 158 -20.15 -4.49 -34.95
CA GLN A 158 -21.14 -5.18 -35.77
C GLN A 158 -22.46 -4.37 -35.97
N LYS A 159 -22.74 -3.39 -35.10
CA LYS A 159 -23.97 -2.56 -35.18
C LYS A 159 -23.72 -1.10 -35.50
N PHE A 160 -22.52 -0.62 -35.31
CA PHE A 160 -22.12 0.74 -35.67
C PHE A 160 -20.76 0.68 -36.37
N GLN A 161 -20.76 0.54 -37.69
CA GLN A 161 -19.57 0.87 -38.48
C GLN A 161 -19.35 2.38 -38.36
N PRO A 162 -18.29 2.88 -37.73
CA PRO A 162 -17.97 4.29 -37.81
C PRO A 162 -17.58 4.58 -39.27
N ALA A 163 -18.30 5.46 -39.89
CA ALA A 163 -18.07 5.83 -41.30
C ALA A 163 -16.69 6.49 -41.52
N HIS A 164 -15.99 6.85 -40.51
CA HIS A 164 -14.62 7.38 -40.54
C HIS A 164 -14.08 7.46 -39.12
N ASP A 165 -12.86 6.97 -38.88
CA ASP A 165 -12.16 7.24 -37.62
C ASP A 165 -11.47 8.61 -37.73
N PRO A 166 -12.04 9.71 -37.14
CA PRO A 166 -11.44 11.03 -37.24
C PRO A 166 -10.13 11.18 -36.44
N TYR A 167 -9.77 10.18 -35.68
CA TYR A 167 -8.53 10.17 -34.90
C TYR A 167 -7.74 8.90 -35.19
N PRO A 168 -6.75 8.97 -36.09
CA PRO A 168 -5.83 7.86 -36.28
C PRO A 168 -5.16 7.55 -34.92
N PRO A 169 -4.86 6.26 -34.62
CA PRO A 169 -4.19 5.93 -33.39
C PRO A 169 -2.91 6.76 -33.28
N VAL A 170 -2.84 7.60 -32.27
CA VAL A 170 -1.62 8.35 -31.95
C VAL A 170 -0.55 7.31 -31.68
N ALA A 171 0.34 7.07 -32.63
CA ALA A 171 1.53 6.29 -32.44
C ALA A 171 2.28 6.93 -31.27
N ILE A 172 2.26 6.29 -30.10
CA ILE A 172 3.08 6.69 -28.98
C ILE A 172 4.51 6.41 -29.45
N ALA A 173 5.15 7.43 -30.01
CA ALA A 173 6.56 7.36 -30.38
C ALA A 173 7.32 6.88 -29.16
N ALA A 174 8.04 5.77 -29.32
CA ALA A 174 8.88 5.23 -28.27
C ALA A 174 9.80 6.36 -27.78
N ARG A 175 9.66 6.72 -26.50
CA ARG A 175 10.46 7.77 -25.90
C ARG A 175 11.95 7.40 -26.09
N PRO A 176 12.77 8.25 -26.71
CA PRO A 176 14.17 7.93 -26.90
C PRO A 176 14.84 7.67 -25.55
N PRO A 177 15.78 6.74 -25.46
CA PRO A 177 16.46 6.45 -24.19
C PRO A 177 17.11 7.73 -23.66
N ILE A 178 16.86 8.01 -22.37
CA ILE A 178 17.48 9.15 -21.68
C ILE A 178 18.98 8.87 -21.63
N LEU A 179 19.74 9.50 -22.49
CA LEU A 179 21.20 9.51 -22.42
C LEU A 179 21.60 10.12 -21.07
N ARG A 180 22.09 9.29 -20.17
CA ARG A 180 22.71 9.75 -18.91
C ARG A 180 23.94 10.58 -19.30
N ARG A 181 23.81 11.91 -19.14
CA ARG A 181 24.93 12.83 -19.28
C ARG A 181 25.98 12.46 -18.22
N SER A 182 27.09 11.88 -18.63
CA SER A 182 28.22 11.61 -17.75
C SER A 182 28.75 12.95 -17.23
N LEU A 183 28.69 13.14 -15.92
CA LEU A 183 29.35 14.25 -15.25
C LEU A 183 30.87 14.00 -15.35
N ARG A 184 31.51 14.51 -16.40
CA ARG A 184 32.96 14.62 -16.48
C ARG A 184 33.43 15.67 -15.48
N GLY A 185 34.51 15.33 -14.80
CA GLY A 185 35.11 15.95 -13.67
C GLY A 185 35.27 17.48 -13.73
N ARG A 186 35.16 18.09 -12.56
CA ARG A 186 35.68 19.42 -12.27
C ARG A 186 37.20 19.34 -12.14
N PRO A 187 37.97 20.20 -12.82
CA PRO A 187 39.37 20.36 -12.51
C PRO A 187 39.51 21.14 -11.20
N THR A 188 40.33 20.62 -10.32
CA THR A 188 40.85 21.29 -9.13
C THR A 188 41.72 22.47 -9.52
N ARG A 189 41.50 23.61 -8.95
CA ARG A 189 42.46 24.68 -8.71
C ARG A 189 42.55 24.93 -7.22
#